data_71f4f3af1fcb53574582afabf7b73a6c
#
_entry.id   71f4f3af1fcb53574582afabf7b73a6c
#
_cell.length_a   1.000
_cell.length_b   1.000
_cell.length_c   1.000
_cell.angle_alpha   90.00
_cell.angle_beta   90.00
_cell.angle_gamma   90.00
#
_symmetry.space_group_name_H-M   'P 1'
#
loop_
_entity.id
_entity.type
_entity.pdbx_description
1 polymer ?
#
loop_
_entity_poly.entity_id
_entity_poly.type
_entity_poly.pdbx_seq_one_letter_code
_entity_poly.pdbx_strand_id
1 'polypeptide(L)'
;MTVYVLGAMFAMLFSTFVPQAQPFILTEILHIPASEQGVLSGTLGLAATLVGLFMPSVWGTLSDKVGRRLVYAAGLLVSALGIALSPLAGTVVLLFACRMIFSAGSNGSTTMSATLLGDYVDNRDRGKAFGMVSMSSGVGALLTVFIFLKLPSIFVNAGLDPQKAALYTYWVVTVIAILAMVIVYKGLAGKTRTQAEQKRGIFQIVREALTAAKANPCISLAYGVTLAATGAITVVGTFFTLWITTYGTTSGGLTSSEALARAGMIMGITQMVGLIASPLFGILADKINRVLAVVLTAGLTTLVYALTLFISDPLSGGMIVLGLFIGLVQISGVITGGALVAQHAPDAVRGSVMGFYGFCAAVGTMLASVLGGYLFDHWLPQAPFVLCAVLSLCVVIWGLIVYFKSYKADQK
;
A
#
# COMPACT_ATOMS: atom_id res chain seq x y z
N MET A 1 -24.70 -3.19 -1.04
CA MET A 1 -23.45 -3.97 -1.18
C MET A 1 -22.67 -3.58 -2.44
N THR A 2 -23.27 -3.58 -3.63
CA THR A 2 -22.61 -3.27 -4.92
C THR A 2 -21.88 -1.92 -4.91
N VAL A 3 -22.55 -0.85 -4.49
CA VAL A 3 -21.95 0.51 -4.43
C VAL A 3 -20.75 0.58 -3.48
N TYR A 4 -20.82 -0.14 -2.38
CA TYR A 4 -19.74 -0.23 -1.41
C TYR A 4 -18.50 -0.93 -2.00
N VAL A 5 -18.71 -2.05 -2.70
CA VAL A 5 -17.64 -2.82 -3.38
C VAL A 5 -17.00 -1.99 -4.49
N LEU A 6 -17.81 -1.26 -5.29
CA LEU A 6 -17.31 -0.32 -6.30
C LEU A 6 -16.51 0.83 -5.67
N GLY A 7 -16.96 1.37 -4.55
CA GLY A 7 -16.23 2.42 -3.84
C GLY A 7 -14.83 1.97 -3.39
N ALA A 8 -14.69 0.73 -2.91
CA ALA A 8 -13.40 0.16 -2.54
C ALA A 8 -12.48 -0.06 -3.77
N MET A 9 -13.05 -0.49 -4.90
CA MET A 9 -12.34 -0.61 -6.17
C MET A 9 -11.75 0.74 -6.61
N PHE A 10 -12.54 1.79 -6.61
CA PHE A 10 -12.08 3.13 -6.99
C PHE A 10 -11.06 3.69 -6.00
N ALA A 11 -11.27 3.52 -4.70
CA ALA A 11 -10.30 3.96 -3.70
C ALA A 11 -8.92 3.31 -3.92
N MET A 12 -8.88 2.00 -4.21
CA MET A 12 -7.64 1.30 -4.50
C MET A 12 -7.03 1.72 -5.83
N LEU A 13 -7.85 1.96 -6.87
CA LEU A 13 -7.40 2.47 -8.16
C LEU A 13 -6.62 3.77 -7.99
N PHE A 14 -7.16 4.75 -7.26
CA PHE A 14 -6.51 6.04 -7.05
C PHE A 14 -5.27 5.91 -6.16
N SER A 15 -5.33 5.11 -5.10
CA SER A 15 -4.21 4.86 -4.20
C SER A 15 -3.02 4.20 -4.90
N THR A 16 -3.29 3.39 -5.93
CA THR A 16 -2.25 2.74 -6.75
C THR A 16 -1.74 3.69 -7.83
N PHE A 17 -2.62 4.48 -8.46
CA PHE A 17 -2.28 5.36 -9.58
C PHE A 17 -1.27 6.44 -9.19
N VAL A 18 -1.55 7.19 -8.12
CA VAL A 18 -0.76 8.38 -7.80
C VAL A 18 0.73 8.07 -7.53
N PRO A 19 1.12 7.07 -6.72
CA PRO A 19 2.54 6.75 -6.53
C PRO A 19 3.20 6.14 -7.77
N GLN A 20 2.47 5.37 -8.59
CA GLN A 20 3.04 4.70 -9.76
C GLN A 20 3.15 5.61 -10.99
N ALA A 21 2.27 6.59 -11.15
CA ALA A 21 2.37 7.62 -12.19
C ALA A 21 3.34 8.77 -11.83
N GLN A 22 3.78 8.83 -10.57
CA GLN A 22 4.65 9.90 -10.06
C GLN A 22 5.96 10.07 -10.85
N PRO A 23 6.71 9.03 -11.25
CA PRO A 23 7.94 9.20 -12.03
C PRO A 23 7.75 10.01 -13.30
N PHE A 24 6.60 9.87 -13.96
CA PHE A 24 6.28 10.63 -15.15
C PHE A 24 6.13 12.15 -14.88
N ILE A 25 5.50 12.53 -13.75
CA ILE A 25 5.43 13.94 -13.32
C ILE A 25 6.82 14.48 -12.97
N LEU A 26 7.64 13.69 -12.26
CA LEU A 26 8.98 14.12 -11.88
C LEU A 26 9.86 14.39 -13.10
N THR A 27 9.74 13.57 -14.14
CA THR A 27 10.53 13.68 -15.37
C THR A 27 10.00 14.77 -16.30
N GLU A 28 8.71 14.76 -16.64
CA GLU A 28 8.15 15.56 -17.73
C GLU A 28 7.64 16.95 -17.30
N ILE A 29 7.29 17.13 -16.03
CA ILE A 29 6.74 18.40 -15.52
C ILE A 29 7.77 19.13 -14.68
N LEU A 30 8.40 18.43 -13.75
CA LEU A 30 9.37 19.04 -12.83
C LEU A 30 10.80 18.97 -13.33
N HIS A 31 11.08 18.17 -14.36
CA HIS A 31 12.41 17.95 -14.94
C HIS A 31 13.47 17.57 -13.89
N ILE A 32 13.08 16.74 -12.90
CA ILE A 32 13.96 16.28 -11.83
C ILE A 32 14.96 15.24 -12.41
N PRO A 33 16.26 15.42 -12.18
CA PRO A 33 17.25 14.43 -12.59
C PRO A 33 16.97 13.05 -12.00
N ALA A 34 17.29 12.00 -12.76
CA ALA A 34 17.09 10.60 -12.34
C ALA A 34 17.76 10.28 -10.99
N SER A 35 18.90 10.93 -10.70
CA SER A 35 19.66 10.77 -9.45
C SER A 35 19.01 11.37 -8.19
N GLU A 36 17.91 12.12 -8.32
CA GLU A 36 17.21 12.78 -7.21
C GLU A 36 15.76 12.28 -7.05
N GLN A 37 15.29 11.45 -7.98
CA GLN A 37 13.92 10.98 -8.01
C GLN A 37 13.60 9.99 -6.88
N GLY A 38 14.59 9.24 -6.40
CA GLY A 38 14.45 8.28 -5.31
C GLY A 38 14.18 8.98 -3.97
N VAL A 39 15.03 9.94 -3.58
CA VAL A 39 14.86 10.73 -2.35
C VAL A 39 13.53 11.49 -2.39
N LEU A 40 13.21 12.11 -3.53
CA LEU A 40 11.97 12.85 -3.66
C LEU A 40 10.73 11.94 -3.57
N SER A 41 10.76 10.76 -4.21
CA SER A 41 9.67 9.78 -4.10
C SER A 41 9.52 9.24 -2.68
N GLY A 42 10.64 8.98 -2.01
CA GLY A 42 10.65 8.54 -0.62
C GLY A 42 10.09 9.59 0.34
N THR A 43 10.48 10.86 0.19
CA THR A 43 9.98 11.95 1.04
C THR A 43 8.50 12.26 0.79
N LEU A 44 8.01 12.16 -0.45
CA LEU A 44 6.58 12.24 -0.78
C LEU A 44 5.80 11.07 -0.14
N GLY A 45 6.37 9.86 -0.12
CA GLY A 45 5.81 8.69 0.56
C GLY A 45 5.74 8.88 2.08
N LEU A 46 6.80 9.43 2.68
CA LEU A 46 6.82 9.80 4.11
C LEU A 46 5.71 10.79 4.44
N ALA A 47 5.62 11.91 3.70
CA ALA A 47 4.59 12.93 3.91
C ALA A 47 3.17 12.34 3.80
N ALA A 48 2.93 11.49 2.79
CA ALA A 48 1.66 10.80 2.61
C ALA A 48 1.32 9.89 3.79
N THR A 49 2.30 9.16 4.34
CA THR A 49 2.11 8.27 5.49
C THR A 49 1.87 9.04 6.79
N LEU A 50 2.57 10.17 6.98
CA LEU A 50 2.30 11.07 8.12
C LEU A 50 0.86 11.57 8.11
N VAL A 51 0.35 12.01 6.97
CA VAL A 51 -1.07 12.37 6.81
C VAL A 51 -1.96 11.17 7.14
N GLY A 52 -1.60 9.99 6.63
CA GLY A 52 -2.33 8.73 6.88
C GLY A 52 -2.38 8.30 8.34
N LEU A 53 -1.45 8.72 9.17
CA LEU A 53 -1.43 8.40 10.60
C LEU A 53 -2.49 9.19 11.38
N PHE A 54 -2.74 10.45 11.00
CA PHE A 54 -3.65 11.35 11.73
C PHE A 54 -5.06 11.42 11.12
N MET A 55 -5.17 11.36 9.80
CA MET A 55 -6.43 11.55 9.07
C MET A 55 -7.55 10.55 9.39
N PRO A 56 -7.28 9.24 9.65
CA PRO A 56 -8.34 8.31 10.02
C PRO A 56 -9.13 8.74 11.26
N SER A 57 -8.47 9.33 12.27
CA SER A 57 -9.12 9.84 13.47
C SER A 57 -9.98 11.06 13.19
N VAL A 58 -9.54 11.95 12.29
CA VAL A 58 -10.29 13.14 11.86
C VAL A 58 -11.54 12.71 11.08
N TRP A 59 -11.38 11.85 10.08
CA TRP A 59 -12.48 11.36 9.25
C TRP A 59 -13.46 10.51 10.04
N GLY A 60 -12.98 9.66 10.97
CA GLY A 60 -13.81 8.89 11.88
C GLY A 60 -14.72 9.79 12.71
N THR A 61 -14.14 10.78 13.41
CA THR A 61 -14.91 11.74 14.24
C THR A 61 -15.87 12.57 13.42
N LEU A 62 -15.47 12.96 12.20
CA LEU A 62 -16.35 13.70 11.29
C LEU A 62 -17.52 12.83 10.83
N SER A 63 -17.27 11.54 10.55
CA SER A 63 -18.30 10.61 10.08
C SER A 63 -19.38 10.34 11.12
N ASP A 64 -19.01 10.38 12.40
CA ASP A 64 -19.98 10.23 13.50
C ASP A 64 -20.90 11.45 13.63
N LYS A 65 -20.44 12.65 13.20
CA LYS A 65 -21.23 13.89 13.25
C LYS A 65 -22.10 14.12 12.01
N VAL A 66 -21.53 13.93 10.80
CA VAL A 66 -22.21 14.29 9.55
C VAL A 66 -22.70 13.08 8.73
N GLY A 67 -22.36 11.87 9.21
CA GLY A 67 -22.77 10.61 8.58
C GLY A 67 -21.71 10.05 7.62
N ARG A 68 -21.64 8.71 7.60
CA ARG A 68 -20.59 7.96 6.88
C ARG A 68 -20.61 8.15 5.37
N ARG A 69 -21.80 8.28 4.78
CA ARG A 69 -22.01 8.50 3.35
C ARG A 69 -21.35 9.79 2.87
N LEU A 70 -21.59 10.88 3.58
CA LEU A 70 -21.07 12.21 3.22
C LEU A 70 -19.55 12.24 3.34
N VAL A 71 -19.01 11.63 4.41
CA VAL A 71 -17.56 11.60 4.65
C VAL A 71 -16.85 10.72 3.62
N TYR A 72 -17.46 9.61 3.20
CA TYR A 72 -16.88 8.79 2.12
C TYR A 72 -16.81 9.56 0.79
N ALA A 73 -17.91 10.23 0.43
CA ALA A 73 -17.96 11.05 -0.78
C ALA A 73 -16.97 12.23 -0.71
N ALA A 74 -16.87 12.90 0.46
CA ALA A 74 -15.90 13.97 0.70
C ALA A 74 -14.44 13.46 0.57
N GLY A 75 -14.13 12.28 1.11
CA GLY A 75 -12.81 11.65 0.94
C GLY A 75 -12.45 11.43 -0.53
N LEU A 76 -13.39 10.91 -1.33
CA LEU A 76 -13.18 10.74 -2.78
C LEU A 76 -13.01 12.09 -3.50
N LEU A 77 -13.77 13.11 -3.12
CA LEU A 77 -13.67 14.45 -3.71
C LEU A 77 -12.32 15.11 -3.39
N VAL A 78 -11.86 15.01 -2.13
CA VAL A 78 -10.54 15.53 -1.72
C VAL A 78 -9.42 14.78 -2.44
N SER A 79 -9.56 13.46 -2.64
CA SER A 79 -8.63 12.67 -3.46
C SER A 79 -8.60 13.16 -4.90
N ALA A 80 -9.78 13.40 -5.51
CA ALA A 80 -9.91 13.91 -6.87
C ALA A 80 -9.23 15.26 -7.03
N LEU A 81 -9.35 16.18 -6.06
CA LEU A 81 -8.66 17.47 -6.05
C LEU A 81 -7.13 17.30 -6.04
N GLY A 82 -6.61 16.43 -5.18
CA GLY A 82 -5.16 16.14 -5.15
C GLY A 82 -4.65 15.57 -6.47
N ILE A 83 -5.42 14.68 -7.13
CA ILE A 83 -5.09 14.12 -8.44
C ILE A 83 -5.12 15.23 -9.51
N ALA A 84 -6.18 16.04 -9.55
CA ALA A 84 -6.36 17.09 -10.57
C ALA A 84 -5.27 18.15 -10.54
N LEU A 85 -4.78 18.50 -9.35
CA LEU A 85 -3.78 19.53 -9.13
C LEU A 85 -2.35 19.03 -9.36
N SER A 86 -2.10 17.71 -9.23
CA SER A 86 -0.76 17.13 -9.34
C SER A 86 -0.03 17.48 -10.64
N PRO A 87 -0.63 17.37 -11.84
CA PRO A 87 0.04 17.72 -13.09
C PRO A 87 0.22 19.24 -13.31
N LEU A 88 -0.40 20.07 -12.48
CA LEU A 88 -0.24 21.54 -12.50
C LEU A 88 0.86 22.00 -11.53
N ALA A 89 1.47 21.07 -10.80
CA ALA A 89 2.53 21.38 -9.83
C ALA A 89 3.83 21.74 -10.54
N GLY A 90 4.06 23.02 -10.80
CA GLY A 90 5.31 23.52 -11.39
C GLY A 90 6.49 23.58 -10.41
N THR A 91 6.30 23.19 -9.15
CA THR A 91 7.36 23.14 -8.13
C THR A 91 7.22 21.90 -7.24
N VAL A 92 8.34 21.44 -6.69
CA VAL A 92 8.37 20.32 -5.74
C VAL A 92 7.45 20.59 -4.53
N VAL A 93 7.46 21.80 -4.00
CA VAL A 93 6.62 22.18 -2.83
C VAL A 93 5.13 22.03 -3.15
N LEU A 94 4.72 22.46 -4.36
CA LEU A 94 3.32 22.33 -4.78
C LEU A 94 2.94 20.86 -5.00
N LEU A 95 3.86 20.03 -5.53
CA LEU A 95 3.65 18.58 -5.65
C LEU A 95 3.47 17.93 -4.26
N PHE A 96 4.25 18.34 -3.24
CA PHE A 96 4.05 17.90 -1.86
C PHE A 96 2.65 18.26 -1.35
N ALA A 97 2.21 19.49 -1.57
CA ALA A 97 0.86 19.94 -1.16
C ALA A 97 -0.24 19.11 -1.84
N CYS A 98 -0.14 18.87 -3.16
CA CYS A 98 -1.08 18.03 -3.91
C CYS A 98 -1.08 16.58 -3.37
N ARG A 99 0.11 16.03 -3.05
CA ARG A 99 0.26 14.69 -2.48
C ARG A 99 -0.38 14.58 -1.10
N MET A 100 -0.23 15.59 -0.25
CA MET A 100 -0.86 15.64 1.08
C MET A 100 -2.39 15.73 0.98
N ILE A 101 -2.92 16.57 0.06
CA ILE A 101 -4.36 16.67 -0.21
C ILE A 101 -4.89 15.31 -0.69
N PHE A 102 -4.23 14.67 -1.66
CA PHE A 102 -4.59 13.34 -2.13
C PHE A 102 -4.60 12.33 -0.98
N SER A 103 -3.53 12.30 -0.18
CA SER A 103 -3.39 11.35 0.94
C SER A 103 -4.49 11.56 1.98
N ALA A 104 -4.82 12.81 2.31
CA ALA A 104 -5.91 13.12 3.24
C ALA A 104 -7.25 12.56 2.74
N GLY A 105 -7.58 12.76 1.47
CA GLY A 105 -8.81 12.23 0.87
C GLY A 105 -8.82 10.70 0.77
N SER A 106 -7.72 10.10 0.33
CA SER A 106 -7.57 8.64 0.20
C SER A 106 -7.76 7.94 1.55
N ASN A 107 -7.18 8.49 2.62
CA ASN A 107 -7.39 7.97 3.97
C ASN A 107 -8.85 8.10 4.45
N GLY A 108 -9.57 9.16 4.04
CA GLY A 108 -11.01 9.28 4.29
C GLY A 108 -11.80 8.14 3.64
N SER A 109 -11.52 7.87 2.38
CA SER A 109 -12.18 6.80 1.62
C SER A 109 -11.89 5.41 2.19
N THR A 110 -10.65 5.10 2.53
CA THR A 110 -10.25 3.80 3.09
C THR A 110 -10.80 3.59 4.50
N THR A 111 -10.79 4.62 5.35
CA THR A 111 -11.37 4.58 6.69
C THR A 111 -12.88 4.31 6.61
N MET A 112 -13.58 4.98 5.71
CA MET A 112 -15.02 4.76 5.53
C MET A 112 -15.32 3.38 4.95
N SER A 113 -14.49 2.89 4.02
CA SER A 113 -14.60 1.50 3.53
C SER A 113 -14.51 0.48 4.66
N ALA A 114 -13.55 0.61 5.57
CA ALA A 114 -13.41 -0.30 6.70
C ALA A 114 -14.59 -0.22 7.67
N THR A 115 -15.06 0.99 7.95
CA THR A 115 -16.14 1.24 8.90
C THR A 115 -17.50 0.73 8.38
N LEU A 116 -17.80 0.99 7.10
CA LEU A 116 -19.05 0.56 6.47
C LEU A 116 -19.16 -0.97 6.42
N LEU A 117 -18.06 -1.70 6.30
CA LEU A 117 -18.07 -3.16 6.38
C LEU A 117 -18.63 -3.64 7.74
N GLY A 118 -18.20 -2.98 8.83
CA GLY A 118 -18.71 -3.27 10.17
C GLY A 118 -20.19 -2.94 10.37
N ASP A 119 -20.67 -1.86 9.71
CA ASP A 119 -22.02 -1.32 9.90
C ASP A 119 -23.09 -2.00 9.03
N TYR A 120 -22.74 -2.42 7.81
CA TYR A 120 -23.69 -2.92 6.80
C TYR A 120 -23.74 -4.44 6.70
N VAL A 121 -22.77 -5.17 7.26
CA VAL A 121 -22.67 -6.61 7.09
C VAL A 121 -22.76 -7.32 8.43
N ASP A 122 -23.69 -8.27 8.53
CA ASP A 122 -23.84 -9.13 9.70
C ASP A 122 -22.57 -9.96 9.94
N ASN A 123 -22.30 -10.26 11.21
CA ASN A 123 -21.10 -11.02 11.63
C ASN A 123 -20.91 -12.32 10.83
N ARG A 124 -22.02 -12.98 10.45
CA ARG A 124 -22.02 -14.25 9.69
C ARG A 124 -21.45 -14.09 8.28
N ASP A 125 -21.70 -12.96 7.63
CA ASP A 125 -21.32 -12.73 6.21
C ASP A 125 -20.11 -11.80 6.05
N ARG A 126 -19.53 -11.31 7.17
CA ARG A 126 -18.37 -10.40 7.14
C ARG A 126 -17.18 -10.95 6.34
N GLY A 127 -16.90 -12.25 6.45
CA GLY A 127 -15.81 -12.88 5.71
C GLY A 127 -16.02 -12.84 4.19
N LYS A 128 -17.25 -13.14 3.74
CA LYS A 128 -17.61 -13.06 2.31
C LYS A 128 -17.52 -11.61 1.79
N ALA A 129 -18.05 -10.67 2.58
CA ALA A 129 -18.02 -9.26 2.22
C ALA A 129 -16.59 -8.71 2.14
N PHE A 130 -15.73 -9.07 3.09
CA PHE A 130 -14.31 -8.72 3.07
C PHE A 130 -13.61 -9.30 1.84
N GLY A 131 -13.89 -10.56 1.49
CA GLY A 131 -13.36 -11.20 0.28
C GLY A 131 -13.78 -10.46 -0.99
N MET A 132 -15.06 -10.06 -1.12
CA MET A 132 -15.56 -9.29 -2.26
C MET A 132 -14.89 -7.91 -2.36
N VAL A 133 -14.71 -7.22 -1.25
CA VAL A 133 -14.02 -5.92 -1.19
C VAL A 133 -12.55 -6.06 -1.57
N SER A 134 -11.86 -7.06 -1.06
CA SER A 134 -10.45 -7.31 -1.39
C SER A 134 -10.26 -7.66 -2.87
N MET A 135 -11.13 -8.50 -3.43
CA MET A 135 -11.12 -8.83 -4.86
C MET A 135 -11.37 -7.60 -5.73
N SER A 136 -12.37 -6.79 -5.37
CA SER A 136 -12.70 -5.56 -6.08
C SER A 136 -11.55 -4.53 -6.01
N SER A 137 -10.90 -4.41 -4.85
CA SER A 137 -9.70 -3.58 -4.69
C SER A 137 -8.55 -4.07 -5.59
N GLY A 138 -8.34 -5.38 -5.69
CA GLY A 138 -7.38 -5.96 -6.61
C GLY A 138 -7.68 -5.61 -8.08
N VAL A 139 -8.95 -5.67 -8.49
CA VAL A 139 -9.37 -5.23 -9.83
C VAL A 139 -9.06 -3.74 -10.03
N GLY A 140 -9.30 -2.87 -9.04
CA GLY A 140 -8.94 -1.46 -9.11
C GLY A 140 -7.44 -1.23 -9.33
N ALA A 141 -6.58 -1.97 -8.63
CA ALA A 141 -5.13 -1.92 -8.84
C ALA A 141 -4.74 -2.38 -10.26
N LEU A 142 -5.33 -3.47 -10.77
CA LEU A 142 -5.08 -3.97 -12.13
C LEU A 142 -5.52 -2.98 -13.21
N LEU A 143 -6.68 -2.33 -13.05
CA LEU A 143 -7.13 -1.27 -13.96
C LEU A 143 -6.11 -0.12 -14.02
N THR A 144 -5.54 0.26 -12.87
CA THR A 144 -4.49 1.28 -12.83
C THR A 144 -3.31 0.91 -13.72
N VAL A 145 -2.71 -0.25 -13.48
CA VAL A 145 -1.44 -0.61 -14.11
C VAL A 145 -1.58 -1.01 -15.57
N PHE A 146 -2.69 -1.63 -15.97
CA PHE A 146 -2.89 -2.04 -17.36
C PHE A 146 -3.54 -0.98 -18.24
N ILE A 147 -4.29 -0.05 -17.68
CA ILE A 147 -5.04 0.96 -18.45
C ILE A 147 -4.47 2.34 -18.18
N PHE A 148 -4.51 2.83 -16.93
CA PHE A 148 -4.23 4.23 -16.66
C PHE A 148 -2.75 4.60 -16.79
N LEU A 149 -1.80 3.69 -16.47
CA LEU A 149 -0.38 3.93 -16.69
C LEU A 149 0.04 3.89 -18.17
N LYS A 150 -0.83 3.39 -19.06
CA LYS A 150 -0.63 3.44 -20.52
C LYS A 150 -1.17 4.70 -21.18
N LEU A 151 -2.05 5.43 -20.52
CA LEU A 151 -2.68 6.63 -21.10
C LEU A 151 -1.65 7.67 -21.57
N PRO A 152 -0.58 7.99 -20.82
CA PRO A 152 0.42 8.95 -21.32
C PRO A 152 1.02 8.53 -22.66
N SER A 153 1.37 7.25 -22.83
CA SER A 153 1.94 6.75 -24.08
C SER A 153 0.92 6.78 -25.23
N ILE A 154 -0.37 6.50 -24.96
CA ILE A 154 -1.43 6.59 -25.95
C ILE A 154 -1.60 8.05 -26.41
N PHE A 155 -1.59 9.01 -25.49
CA PHE A 155 -1.74 10.42 -25.81
C PHE A 155 -0.52 10.98 -26.56
N VAL A 156 0.70 10.58 -26.18
CA VAL A 156 1.92 10.97 -26.90
C VAL A 156 1.92 10.39 -28.31
N ASN A 157 1.56 9.13 -28.50
CA ASN A 157 1.45 8.51 -29.82
C ASN A 157 0.34 9.13 -30.70
N ALA A 158 -0.67 9.76 -30.08
CA ALA A 158 -1.68 10.55 -30.77
C ALA A 158 -1.20 11.98 -31.15
N GLY A 159 0.08 12.31 -30.89
CA GLY A 159 0.69 13.60 -31.24
C GLY A 159 0.60 14.67 -30.16
N LEU A 160 0.24 14.32 -28.93
CA LEU A 160 0.24 15.26 -27.81
C LEU A 160 1.65 15.39 -27.22
N ASP A 161 1.98 16.59 -26.80
CA ASP A 161 3.17 16.87 -26.01
C ASP A 161 3.15 16.11 -24.66
N PRO A 162 4.29 15.56 -24.17
CA PRO A 162 4.34 14.76 -22.93
C PRO A 162 3.73 15.47 -21.70
N GLN A 163 3.89 16.79 -21.55
CA GLN A 163 3.29 17.55 -20.46
C GLN A 163 1.75 17.57 -20.55
N LYS A 164 1.21 17.74 -21.77
CA LYS A 164 -0.23 17.66 -22.01
C LYS A 164 -0.76 16.23 -21.83
N ALA A 165 0.02 15.24 -22.23
CA ALA A 165 -0.32 13.82 -22.00
C ALA A 165 -0.43 13.48 -20.50
N ALA A 166 0.49 14.02 -19.67
CA ALA A 166 0.39 13.94 -18.21
C ALA A 166 -0.91 14.58 -17.71
N LEU A 167 -1.16 15.83 -18.12
CA LEU A 167 -2.33 16.60 -17.71
C LEU A 167 -3.63 15.85 -18.02
N TYR A 168 -3.80 15.40 -19.26
CA TYR A 168 -5.01 14.68 -19.67
C TYR A 168 -5.17 13.33 -18.97
N THR A 169 -4.06 12.60 -18.74
CA THR A 169 -4.10 11.34 -17.99
C THR A 169 -4.65 11.56 -16.58
N TYR A 170 -4.12 12.54 -15.85
CA TYR A 170 -4.58 12.85 -14.50
C TYR A 170 -6.01 13.36 -14.48
N TRP A 171 -6.42 14.15 -15.48
CA TRP A 171 -7.79 14.63 -15.58
C TRP A 171 -8.80 13.54 -15.91
N VAL A 172 -8.45 12.56 -16.74
CA VAL A 172 -9.28 11.36 -16.96
C VAL A 172 -9.51 10.63 -15.63
N VAL A 173 -8.44 10.42 -14.85
CA VAL A 173 -8.56 9.77 -13.53
C VAL A 173 -9.38 10.64 -12.56
N THR A 174 -9.24 11.96 -12.62
CA THR A 174 -10.04 12.92 -11.81
C THR A 174 -11.53 12.82 -12.14
N VAL A 175 -11.89 12.76 -13.42
CA VAL A 175 -13.31 12.59 -13.84
C VAL A 175 -13.86 11.28 -13.28
N ILE A 176 -13.10 10.20 -13.35
CA ILE A 176 -13.49 8.91 -12.77
C ILE A 176 -13.65 9.00 -11.25
N ALA A 177 -12.78 9.77 -10.57
CA ALA A 177 -12.89 9.98 -9.12
C ALA A 177 -14.14 10.78 -8.73
N ILE A 178 -14.50 11.79 -9.54
CA ILE A 178 -15.76 12.53 -9.36
C ILE A 178 -16.98 11.63 -9.63
N LEU A 179 -16.94 10.80 -10.65
CA LEU A 179 -18.00 9.82 -10.93
C LEU A 179 -18.14 8.82 -9.79
N ALA A 180 -17.02 8.30 -9.27
CA ALA A 180 -17.01 7.42 -8.10
C ALA A 180 -17.63 8.09 -6.87
N MET A 181 -17.29 9.36 -6.63
CA MET A 181 -17.90 10.17 -5.57
C MET A 181 -19.42 10.27 -5.72
N VAL A 182 -19.91 10.57 -6.92
CA VAL A 182 -21.36 10.67 -7.19
C VAL A 182 -22.05 9.31 -6.99
N ILE A 183 -21.46 8.21 -7.46
CA ILE A 183 -21.98 6.86 -7.28
C ILE A 183 -22.08 6.52 -5.80
N VAL A 184 -21.04 6.76 -5.03
CA VAL A 184 -20.99 6.52 -3.58
C VAL A 184 -22.01 7.42 -2.85
N TYR A 185 -22.05 8.69 -3.19
CA TYR A 185 -22.98 9.64 -2.58
C TYR A 185 -24.44 9.29 -2.84
N LYS A 186 -24.82 8.90 -4.05
CA LYS A 186 -26.22 8.54 -4.36
C LYS A 186 -26.60 7.12 -3.92
N GLY A 187 -25.66 6.20 -3.93
CA GLY A 187 -25.95 4.77 -3.79
C GLY A 187 -25.78 4.21 -2.37
N LEU A 188 -25.13 4.93 -1.43
CA LEU A 188 -25.03 4.52 -0.04
C LEU A 188 -26.22 5.01 0.78
N ALA A 189 -26.78 4.14 1.63
CA ALA A 189 -27.84 4.52 2.56
C ALA A 189 -27.31 5.45 3.67
N GLY A 190 -28.07 6.48 4.01
CA GLY A 190 -27.67 7.50 5.00
C GLY A 190 -27.82 7.10 6.47
N LYS A 191 -27.78 5.80 6.81
CA LYS A 191 -27.92 5.36 8.21
C LYS A 191 -26.63 5.58 9.00
N THR A 192 -26.72 6.41 10.02
CA THR A 192 -25.64 6.60 11.01
C THR A 192 -25.94 5.72 12.22
N ARG A 193 -25.10 4.75 12.50
CA ARG A 193 -25.12 4.00 13.76
C ARG A 193 -24.01 4.56 14.63
N THR A 194 -24.36 5.35 15.60
CA THR A 194 -23.42 5.91 16.58
C THR A 194 -23.11 4.81 17.61
N GLN A 195 -21.97 4.14 17.46
CA GLN A 195 -21.36 3.45 18.58
C GLN A 195 -20.38 4.41 19.22
N ALA A 196 -20.66 4.82 20.44
CA ALA A 196 -19.74 5.59 21.27
C ALA A 196 -18.57 4.65 21.65
N GLU A 197 -17.47 4.69 20.90
CA GLU A 197 -16.22 4.10 21.35
C GLU A 197 -15.68 4.90 22.54
N GLN A 198 -15.40 4.20 23.64
CA GLN A 198 -14.69 4.80 24.79
C GLN A 198 -13.34 5.32 24.28
N LYS A 199 -13.13 6.64 24.34
CA LYS A 199 -11.87 7.31 24.01
C LYS A 199 -10.77 6.88 25.02
N ARG A 200 -10.02 5.83 24.66
CA ARG A 200 -8.80 5.47 25.41
C ARG A 200 -7.68 6.43 25.04
N GLY A 201 -6.91 6.87 26.01
CA GLY A 201 -5.76 7.75 25.76
C GLY A 201 -4.67 7.03 24.96
N ILE A 202 -4.02 7.72 24.03
CA ILE A 202 -2.95 7.15 23.17
C ILE A 202 -1.83 6.52 24.01
N PHE A 203 -1.43 7.16 25.10
CA PHE A 203 -0.41 6.64 26.02
C PHE A 203 -0.82 5.30 26.65
N GLN A 204 -2.09 5.15 27.02
CA GLN A 204 -2.61 3.91 27.57
C GLN A 204 -2.60 2.80 26.52
N ILE A 205 -3.03 3.07 25.29
CA ILE A 205 -3.00 2.13 24.16
C ILE A 205 -1.59 1.60 23.92
N VAL A 206 -0.61 2.49 23.83
CA VAL A 206 0.80 2.11 23.63
C VAL A 206 1.34 1.27 24.79
N ARG A 207 1.05 1.66 26.05
CA ARG A 207 1.50 0.92 27.24
C ARG A 207 0.89 -0.50 27.28
N GLU A 208 -0.41 -0.63 27.04
CA GLU A 208 -1.09 -1.92 26.99
C GLU A 208 -0.53 -2.83 25.90
N ALA A 209 -0.31 -2.30 24.68
CA ALA A 209 0.25 -3.03 23.56
C ALA A 209 1.68 -3.52 23.82
N LEU A 210 2.53 -2.67 24.36
CA LEU A 210 3.93 -3.03 24.71
C LEU A 210 3.97 -4.04 25.88
N THR A 211 3.06 -3.92 26.86
CA THR A 211 2.96 -4.90 27.95
C THR A 211 2.54 -6.25 27.43
N ALA A 212 1.55 -6.32 26.52
CA ALA A 212 1.12 -7.55 25.86
C ALA A 212 2.26 -8.17 25.02
N ALA A 213 3.02 -7.35 24.30
CA ALA A 213 4.16 -7.81 23.49
C ALA A 213 5.32 -8.37 24.35
N LYS A 214 5.56 -7.79 25.53
CA LYS A 214 6.54 -8.33 26.49
C LYS A 214 6.09 -9.65 27.11
N ALA A 215 4.79 -9.81 27.36
CA ALA A 215 4.21 -11.03 27.91
C ALA A 215 4.17 -12.18 26.89
N ASN A 216 3.95 -11.87 25.61
CA ASN A 216 3.82 -12.88 24.55
C ASN A 216 4.75 -12.55 23.35
N PRO A 217 5.83 -13.35 23.15
CA PRO A 217 6.77 -13.15 22.05
C PRO A 217 6.13 -13.24 20.65
N CYS A 218 4.99 -13.92 20.49
CA CYS A 218 4.28 -13.98 19.21
C CYS A 218 3.68 -12.62 18.81
N ILE A 219 3.23 -11.82 19.79
CA ILE A 219 2.74 -10.46 19.53
C ILE A 219 3.88 -9.54 19.08
N SER A 220 5.02 -9.61 19.77
CA SER A 220 6.20 -8.82 19.41
C SER A 220 6.75 -9.21 18.02
N LEU A 221 6.77 -10.50 17.70
CA LEU A 221 7.12 -11.00 16.36
C LEU A 221 6.16 -10.44 15.30
N ALA A 222 4.84 -10.46 15.55
CA ALA A 222 3.85 -9.92 14.62
C ALA A 222 4.06 -8.41 14.33
N TYR A 223 4.50 -7.64 15.32
CA TYR A 223 4.86 -6.22 15.13
C TYR A 223 6.07 -6.06 14.20
N GLY A 224 7.10 -6.90 14.35
CA GLY A 224 8.25 -6.92 13.44
C GLY A 224 7.88 -7.34 12.02
N VAL A 225 7.01 -8.36 11.90
CA VAL A 225 6.52 -8.83 10.60
C VAL A 225 5.77 -7.75 9.84
N THR A 226 4.83 -7.05 10.50
CA THR A 226 4.04 -6.01 9.80
C THR A 226 4.92 -4.83 9.39
N LEU A 227 5.91 -4.45 10.22
CA LEU A 227 6.88 -3.41 9.86
C LEU A 227 7.65 -3.78 8.58
N ALA A 228 8.20 -4.99 8.49
CA ALA A 228 8.93 -5.45 7.33
C ALA A 228 8.02 -5.59 6.09
N ALA A 229 6.83 -6.19 6.25
CA ALA A 229 5.93 -6.50 5.16
C ALA A 229 5.31 -5.23 4.53
N THR A 230 4.89 -4.25 5.33
CA THR A 230 4.35 -2.99 4.80
C THR A 230 5.45 -2.13 4.18
N GLY A 231 6.67 -2.17 4.74
CA GLY A 231 7.85 -1.59 4.10
C GLY A 231 8.09 -2.19 2.72
N ALA A 232 8.02 -3.50 2.59
CA ALA A 232 8.20 -4.20 1.32
C ALA A 232 7.11 -3.84 0.28
N ILE A 233 5.85 -3.75 0.70
CA ILE A 233 4.75 -3.27 -0.16
C ILE A 233 5.04 -1.85 -0.67
N THR A 234 5.52 -0.98 0.21
CA THR A 234 5.85 0.41 -0.13
C THR A 234 7.01 0.49 -1.13
N VAL A 235 8.06 -0.31 -0.92
CA VAL A 235 9.20 -0.39 -1.84
C VAL A 235 8.75 -0.83 -3.22
N VAL A 236 7.96 -1.89 -3.32
CA VAL A 236 7.42 -2.35 -4.61
C VAL A 236 6.51 -1.29 -5.24
N GLY A 237 5.61 -0.69 -4.46
CA GLY A 237 4.66 0.30 -4.97
C GLY A 237 5.30 1.60 -5.48
N THR A 238 6.46 1.98 -4.94
CA THR A 238 7.13 3.25 -5.26
C THR A 238 8.37 3.02 -6.12
N PHE A 239 9.31 2.19 -5.66
CA PHE A 239 10.64 2.09 -6.27
C PHE A 239 10.72 1.08 -7.42
N PHE A 240 9.80 0.12 -7.51
CA PHE A 240 9.79 -0.84 -8.62
C PHE A 240 9.46 -0.14 -9.96
N THR A 241 8.41 0.67 -9.96
CA THR A 241 8.03 1.48 -11.13
C THR A 241 9.11 2.53 -11.42
N LEU A 242 9.63 3.20 -10.38
CA LEU A 242 10.70 4.18 -10.51
C LEU A 242 11.97 3.57 -11.14
N TRP A 243 12.40 2.39 -10.68
CA TRP A 243 13.58 1.70 -11.23
C TRP A 243 13.42 1.40 -12.72
N ILE A 244 12.27 0.82 -13.13
CA ILE A 244 12.01 0.50 -14.53
C ILE A 244 11.94 1.77 -15.39
N THR A 245 11.28 2.83 -14.92
CA THR A 245 11.14 4.08 -15.67
C THR A 245 12.46 4.82 -15.79
N THR A 246 13.22 4.93 -14.70
CA THR A 246 14.53 5.60 -14.71
C THR A 246 15.51 4.88 -15.62
N TYR A 247 15.61 3.55 -15.53
CA TYR A 247 16.46 2.78 -16.44
C TYR A 247 16.00 2.89 -17.90
N GLY A 248 14.70 2.81 -18.14
CA GLY A 248 14.12 2.93 -19.47
C GLY A 248 14.49 4.24 -20.17
N THR A 249 14.47 5.35 -19.44
CA THR A 249 14.79 6.68 -19.97
C THR A 249 16.29 6.97 -20.05
N THR A 250 17.10 6.46 -19.11
CA THR A 250 18.54 6.75 -19.07
C THR A 250 19.39 5.81 -19.94
N SER A 251 19.06 4.52 -19.94
CA SER A 251 19.86 3.46 -20.56
C SER A 251 19.08 2.63 -21.59
N GLY A 252 17.75 2.55 -21.45
CA GLY A 252 16.88 1.72 -22.29
C GLY A 252 16.45 2.38 -23.60
N GLY A 253 16.77 3.66 -23.83
CA GLY A 253 16.40 4.39 -25.05
C GLY A 253 14.90 4.62 -25.23
N LEU A 254 14.11 4.48 -24.18
CA LEU A 254 12.66 4.67 -24.20
C LEU A 254 12.31 6.13 -23.84
N THR A 255 11.20 6.61 -24.39
CA THR A 255 10.57 7.83 -23.89
C THR A 255 9.97 7.59 -22.49
N SER A 256 9.78 8.65 -21.70
CA SER A 256 9.21 8.55 -20.34
C SER A 256 7.83 7.88 -20.34
N SER A 257 7.02 8.13 -21.37
CA SER A 257 5.69 7.53 -21.53
C SER A 257 5.75 6.04 -21.86
N GLU A 258 6.69 5.61 -22.71
CA GLU A 258 6.93 4.19 -23.03
C GLU A 258 7.50 3.43 -21.82
N ALA A 259 8.46 4.05 -21.13
CA ALA A 259 9.05 3.49 -19.91
C ALA A 259 7.99 3.29 -18.82
N LEU A 260 7.08 4.26 -18.62
CA LEU A 260 5.96 4.13 -17.68
C LEU A 260 4.97 3.04 -18.10
N ALA A 261 4.64 2.94 -19.40
CA ALA A 261 3.76 1.89 -19.90
C ALA A 261 4.38 0.49 -19.70
N ARG A 262 5.70 0.34 -19.93
CA ARG A 262 6.45 -0.89 -19.68
C ARG A 262 6.46 -1.25 -18.19
N ALA A 263 6.73 -0.27 -17.32
CA ALA A 263 6.68 -0.44 -15.86
C ALA A 263 5.28 -0.87 -15.40
N GLY A 264 4.23 -0.24 -15.93
CA GLY A 264 2.84 -0.60 -15.66
C GLY A 264 2.53 -2.05 -16.07
N MET A 265 3.02 -2.52 -17.21
CA MET A 265 2.82 -3.90 -17.65
C MET A 265 3.46 -4.90 -16.68
N ILE A 266 4.73 -4.70 -16.32
CA ILE A 266 5.46 -5.59 -15.40
C ILE A 266 4.81 -5.55 -14.00
N MET A 267 4.47 -4.35 -13.52
CA MET A 267 3.77 -4.18 -12.24
C MET A 267 2.38 -4.82 -12.26
N GLY A 268 1.68 -4.77 -13.39
CA GLY A 268 0.39 -5.43 -13.57
C GLY A 268 0.47 -6.94 -13.42
N ILE A 269 1.49 -7.56 -14.00
CA ILE A 269 1.76 -8.99 -13.84
C ILE A 269 2.05 -9.30 -12.36
N THR A 270 2.90 -8.49 -11.72
CA THR A 270 3.23 -8.61 -10.29
C THR A 270 1.98 -8.56 -9.40
N GLN A 271 1.10 -7.58 -9.61
CA GLN A 271 -0.13 -7.40 -8.84
C GLN A 271 -1.14 -8.52 -9.09
N MET A 272 -1.25 -9.00 -10.33
CA MET A 272 -2.14 -10.11 -10.68
C MET A 272 -1.72 -11.40 -9.97
N VAL A 273 -0.43 -11.72 -9.93
CA VAL A 273 0.09 -12.87 -9.18
C VAL A 273 -0.17 -12.70 -7.69
N GLY A 274 0.05 -11.52 -7.12
CA GLY A 274 -0.25 -11.23 -5.71
C GLY A 274 -1.71 -11.46 -5.35
N LEU A 275 -2.63 -11.05 -6.22
CA LEU A 275 -4.07 -11.26 -6.03
C LEU A 275 -4.42 -12.76 -6.02
N ILE A 276 -3.87 -13.52 -6.97
CA ILE A 276 -4.11 -14.98 -7.09
C ILE A 276 -3.45 -15.75 -5.93
N ALA A 277 -2.27 -15.32 -5.50
CA ALA A 277 -1.51 -15.98 -4.45
C ALA A 277 -2.03 -15.69 -3.03
N SER A 278 -2.72 -14.59 -2.81
CA SER A 278 -3.17 -14.17 -1.47
C SER A 278 -3.99 -15.23 -0.71
N PRO A 279 -4.93 -15.99 -1.32
CA PRO A 279 -5.66 -17.06 -0.63
C PRO A 279 -4.75 -18.23 -0.21
N LEU A 280 -3.68 -18.51 -0.96
CA LEU A 280 -2.74 -19.61 -0.62
C LEU A 280 -2.04 -19.34 0.71
N PHE A 281 -1.65 -18.09 0.98
CA PHE A 281 -1.02 -17.73 2.25
C PHE A 281 -2.01 -17.70 3.42
N GLY A 282 -3.28 -17.39 3.17
CA GLY A 282 -4.36 -17.57 4.15
C GLY A 282 -4.50 -19.03 4.56
N ILE A 283 -4.62 -19.93 3.58
CA ILE A 283 -4.70 -21.38 3.81
C ILE A 283 -3.44 -21.90 4.51
N LEU A 284 -2.27 -21.41 4.13
CA LEU A 284 -1.01 -21.79 4.78
C LEU A 284 -1.02 -21.42 6.27
N ALA A 285 -1.42 -20.17 6.59
CA ALA A 285 -1.48 -19.68 7.97
C ALA A 285 -2.51 -20.43 8.83
N ASP A 286 -3.54 -21.03 8.21
CA ASP A 286 -4.55 -21.82 8.92
C ASP A 286 -4.14 -23.28 9.12
N LYS A 287 -3.34 -23.85 8.20
CA LYS A 287 -2.99 -25.28 8.22
C LYS A 287 -1.73 -25.60 9.02
N ILE A 288 -0.82 -24.66 9.22
CA ILE A 288 0.44 -24.88 9.94
C ILE A 288 0.54 -23.93 11.14
N ASN A 289 1.53 -24.19 12.01
CA ASN A 289 1.83 -23.25 13.10
C ASN A 289 2.08 -21.85 12.55
N ARG A 290 1.36 -20.83 13.07
CA ARG A 290 1.40 -19.47 12.55
C ARG A 290 2.77 -18.80 12.65
N VAL A 291 3.59 -19.16 13.66
CA VAL A 291 4.98 -18.70 13.74
C VAL A 291 5.80 -19.30 12.61
N LEU A 292 5.62 -20.59 12.33
CA LEU A 292 6.29 -21.25 11.20
C LEU A 292 5.83 -20.65 9.85
N ALA A 293 4.54 -20.35 9.69
CA ALA A 293 4.03 -19.68 8.50
C ALA A 293 4.72 -18.33 8.27
N VAL A 294 4.91 -17.52 9.33
CA VAL A 294 5.68 -16.27 9.28
C VAL A 294 7.13 -16.54 8.86
N VAL A 295 7.80 -17.51 9.46
CA VAL A 295 9.20 -17.82 9.11
C VAL A 295 9.35 -18.22 7.65
N LEU A 296 8.46 -19.08 7.15
CA LEU A 296 8.49 -19.54 5.75
C LEU A 296 8.23 -18.39 4.77
N THR A 297 7.20 -17.55 5.04
CA THR A 297 6.88 -16.41 4.16
C THR A 297 7.95 -15.33 4.20
N ALA A 298 8.51 -15.03 5.37
CA ALA A 298 9.62 -14.08 5.50
C ALA A 298 10.90 -14.61 4.82
N GLY A 299 11.19 -15.91 4.93
CA GLY A 299 12.32 -16.56 4.25
C GLY A 299 12.18 -16.50 2.74
N LEU A 300 11.00 -16.81 2.22
CA LEU A 300 10.72 -16.68 0.77
C LEU A 300 10.83 -15.21 0.31
N THR A 301 10.33 -14.27 1.09
CA THR A 301 10.47 -12.83 0.83
C THR A 301 11.93 -12.40 0.78
N THR A 302 12.74 -12.86 1.75
CA THR A 302 14.19 -12.60 1.77
C THR A 302 14.87 -13.06 0.49
N LEU A 303 14.60 -14.29 0.05
CA LEU A 303 15.18 -14.86 -1.16
C LEU A 303 14.78 -14.08 -2.41
N VAL A 304 13.48 -13.81 -2.57
CA VAL A 304 12.94 -13.13 -3.76
C VAL A 304 13.48 -11.71 -3.87
N TYR A 305 13.55 -10.95 -2.78
CA TYR A 305 14.08 -9.60 -2.83
C TYR A 305 15.62 -9.58 -2.98
N ALA A 306 16.33 -10.56 -2.48
CA ALA A 306 17.77 -10.70 -2.75
C ALA A 306 18.06 -10.97 -4.24
N LEU A 307 17.16 -11.66 -4.95
CA LEU A 307 17.30 -11.89 -6.39
C LEU A 307 17.27 -10.61 -7.23
N THR A 308 16.76 -9.49 -6.70
CA THR A 308 16.81 -8.19 -7.40
C THR A 308 18.23 -7.75 -7.72
N LEU A 309 19.22 -8.15 -6.92
CA LEU A 309 20.65 -7.83 -7.16
C LEU A 309 21.20 -8.43 -8.45
N PHE A 310 20.61 -9.50 -8.96
CA PHE A 310 21.04 -10.17 -10.18
C PHE A 310 20.39 -9.61 -11.45
N ILE A 311 19.48 -8.63 -11.32
CA ILE A 311 18.84 -7.97 -12.45
C ILE A 311 19.65 -6.72 -12.81
N SER A 312 20.42 -6.81 -13.88
CA SER A 312 21.15 -5.66 -14.45
C SER A 312 20.30 -4.85 -15.43
N ASP A 313 19.37 -5.51 -16.14
CA ASP A 313 18.44 -4.87 -17.08
C ASP A 313 16.98 -5.10 -16.66
N PRO A 314 16.32 -4.07 -16.07
CA PRO A 314 14.93 -4.16 -15.64
C PRO A 314 13.91 -4.14 -16.80
N LEU A 315 14.33 -3.99 -18.06
CA LEU A 315 13.47 -4.14 -19.24
C LEU A 315 13.48 -5.57 -19.79
N SER A 316 14.39 -6.42 -19.30
CA SER A 316 14.56 -7.80 -19.75
C SER A 316 13.42 -8.73 -19.32
N GLY A 317 13.34 -9.91 -19.94
CA GLY A 317 12.45 -11.00 -19.52
C GLY A 317 12.71 -11.47 -18.07
N GLY A 318 13.96 -11.35 -17.58
CA GLY A 318 14.32 -11.64 -16.19
C GLY A 318 13.54 -10.80 -15.17
N MET A 319 13.26 -9.53 -15.49
CA MET A 319 12.46 -8.66 -14.63
C MET A 319 10.99 -9.11 -14.57
N ILE A 320 10.44 -9.65 -15.64
CA ILE A 320 9.08 -10.21 -15.64
C ILE A 320 9.02 -11.42 -14.72
N VAL A 321 10.00 -12.32 -14.82
CA VAL A 321 10.10 -13.51 -13.95
C VAL A 321 10.26 -13.09 -12.48
N LEU A 322 11.13 -12.14 -12.20
CA LEU A 322 11.29 -11.59 -10.85
C LEU A 322 9.98 -10.95 -10.35
N GLY A 323 9.26 -10.21 -11.22
CA GLY A 323 7.96 -9.64 -10.92
C GLY A 323 6.92 -10.68 -10.51
N LEU A 324 6.90 -11.87 -11.14
CA LEU A 324 6.06 -12.99 -10.72
C LEU A 324 6.36 -13.42 -9.29
N PHE A 325 7.64 -13.58 -8.94
CA PHE A 325 8.05 -13.96 -7.58
C PHE A 325 7.79 -12.85 -6.56
N ILE A 326 8.03 -11.57 -6.90
CA ILE A 326 7.69 -10.44 -6.04
C ILE A 326 6.17 -10.41 -5.77
N GLY A 327 5.35 -10.58 -6.81
CA GLY A 327 3.90 -10.67 -6.66
C GLY A 327 3.47 -11.80 -5.72
N LEU A 328 4.12 -12.96 -5.83
CA LEU A 328 3.86 -14.09 -4.95
C LEU A 328 4.08 -13.74 -3.48
N VAL A 329 5.16 -13.03 -3.13
CA VAL A 329 5.54 -12.81 -1.72
C VAL A 329 5.03 -11.49 -1.14
N GLN A 330 4.67 -10.51 -1.97
CA GLN A 330 4.40 -9.12 -1.58
C GLN A 330 3.40 -8.97 -0.43
N ILE A 331 2.32 -9.75 -0.42
CA ILE A 331 1.25 -9.66 0.58
C ILE A 331 1.35 -10.76 1.66
N SER A 332 2.23 -11.74 1.49
CA SER A 332 2.33 -12.92 2.34
C SER A 332 2.56 -12.58 3.82
N GLY A 333 3.49 -11.64 4.09
CA GLY A 333 3.82 -11.19 5.44
C GLY A 333 2.67 -10.46 6.15
N VAL A 334 1.86 -9.68 5.42
CA VAL A 334 0.68 -9.02 6.00
C VAL A 334 -0.37 -10.04 6.41
N ILE A 335 -0.60 -11.06 5.57
CA ILE A 335 -1.57 -12.13 5.85
C ILE A 335 -1.12 -12.95 7.06
N THR A 336 0.11 -13.47 7.06
CA THR A 336 0.61 -14.34 8.13
C THR A 336 0.84 -13.59 9.44
N GLY A 337 1.35 -12.35 9.39
CA GLY A 337 1.51 -11.49 10.56
C GLY A 337 0.16 -11.07 11.15
N GLY A 338 -0.82 -10.73 10.31
CA GLY A 338 -2.19 -10.43 10.74
C GLY A 338 -2.87 -11.62 11.42
N ALA A 339 -2.71 -12.83 10.87
CA ALA A 339 -3.21 -14.06 11.47
C ALA A 339 -2.53 -14.35 12.83
N LEU A 340 -1.21 -14.12 12.93
CA LEU A 340 -0.45 -14.34 14.15
C LEU A 340 -0.91 -13.40 15.28
N VAL A 341 -1.02 -12.09 15.02
CA VAL A 341 -1.46 -11.12 16.05
C VAL A 341 -2.91 -11.36 16.45
N ALA A 342 -3.79 -11.68 15.50
CA ALA A 342 -5.20 -11.92 15.78
C ALA A 342 -5.43 -13.13 16.71
N GLN A 343 -4.60 -14.15 16.62
CA GLN A 343 -4.67 -15.33 17.49
C GLN A 343 -4.21 -15.05 18.92
N HIS A 344 -3.15 -14.24 19.07
CA HIS A 344 -2.45 -14.08 20.35
C HIS A 344 -2.83 -12.81 21.11
N ALA A 345 -3.61 -11.91 20.49
CA ALA A 345 -4.07 -10.68 21.13
C ALA A 345 -5.10 -11.00 22.23
N PRO A 346 -4.80 -10.67 23.52
CA PRO A 346 -5.74 -10.90 24.61
C PRO A 346 -7.02 -10.06 24.42
N ASP A 347 -8.19 -10.63 24.68
CA ASP A 347 -9.48 -9.96 24.43
C ASP A 347 -9.61 -8.62 25.17
N ALA A 348 -9.07 -8.52 26.40
CA ALA A 348 -9.14 -7.31 27.22
C ALA A 348 -8.42 -6.10 26.59
N VAL A 349 -7.34 -6.33 25.80
CA VAL A 349 -6.49 -5.29 25.21
C VAL A 349 -6.36 -5.44 23.69
N ARG A 350 -7.23 -6.25 23.09
CA ARG A 350 -7.19 -6.56 21.65
C ARG A 350 -7.15 -5.32 20.76
N GLY A 351 -7.97 -4.30 21.10
CA GLY A 351 -7.99 -3.04 20.38
C GLY A 351 -6.65 -2.30 20.44
N SER A 352 -6.01 -2.27 21.60
CA SER A 352 -4.69 -1.64 21.80
C SER A 352 -3.58 -2.38 21.05
N VAL A 353 -3.58 -3.73 21.07
CA VAL A 353 -2.63 -4.58 20.33
C VAL A 353 -2.78 -4.38 18.82
N MET A 354 -4.01 -4.41 18.30
CA MET A 354 -4.27 -4.21 16.87
C MET A 354 -3.97 -2.78 16.41
N GLY A 355 -4.26 -1.78 17.25
CA GLY A 355 -3.89 -0.39 16.97
C GLY A 355 -2.38 -0.17 16.88
N PHE A 356 -1.61 -0.79 17.79
CA PHE A 356 -0.16 -0.72 17.75
C PHE A 356 0.45 -1.53 16.59
N TYR A 357 -0.19 -2.65 16.19
CA TYR A 357 0.15 -3.38 14.97
C TYR A 357 0.04 -2.47 13.72
N GLY A 358 -1.03 -1.69 13.62
CA GLY A 358 -1.21 -0.69 12.56
C GLY A 358 -0.17 0.45 12.63
N PHE A 359 0.21 0.88 13.84
CA PHE A 359 1.28 1.85 14.02
C PHE A 359 2.64 1.31 13.53
N CYS A 360 2.99 0.07 13.86
CA CYS A 360 4.20 -0.59 13.33
C CYS A 360 4.18 -0.69 11.79
N ALA A 361 3.01 -0.94 11.20
CA ALA A 361 2.82 -0.90 9.75
C ALA A 361 3.15 0.48 9.16
N ALA A 362 2.65 1.55 9.76
CA ALA A 362 2.96 2.92 9.32
C ALA A 362 4.46 3.24 9.45
N VAL A 363 5.08 2.85 10.57
CA VAL A 363 6.54 3.02 10.77
C VAL A 363 7.32 2.27 9.69
N GLY A 364 6.94 1.04 9.35
CA GLY A 364 7.56 0.25 8.28
C GLY A 364 7.48 0.96 6.92
N THR A 365 6.31 1.49 6.58
CA THR A 365 6.10 2.31 5.37
C THR A 365 6.98 3.56 5.37
N MET A 366 7.06 4.29 6.50
CA MET A 366 7.88 5.51 6.62
C MET A 366 9.38 5.22 6.46
N LEU A 367 9.88 4.21 7.17
CA LEU A 367 11.29 3.80 7.08
C LEU A 367 11.64 3.34 5.66
N ALA A 368 10.80 2.52 5.05
CA ALA A 368 10.99 2.04 3.69
C ALA A 368 10.96 3.19 2.66
N SER A 369 10.10 4.19 2.86
CA SER A 369 10.05 5.37 2.00
C SER A 369 11.32 6.20 2.07
N VAL A 370 11.77 6.57 3.29
CA VAL A 370 12.93 7.46 3.49
C VAL A 370 14.24 6.74 3.15
N LEU A 371 14.46 5.58 3.79
CA LEU A 371 15.71 4.82 3.57
C LEU A 371 15.75 4.27 2.15
N GLY A 372 14.62 3.81 1.61
CA GLY A 372 14.52 3.34 0.25
C GLY A 372 14.87 4.42 -0.76
N GLY A 373 14.34 5.64 -0.59
CA GLY A 373 14.66 6.77 -1.46
C GLY A 373 16.13 7.15 -1.41
N TYR A 374 16.70 7.25 -0.20
CA TYR A 374 18.12 7.55 -0.03
C TYR A 374 19.02 6.47 -0.65
N LEU A 375 18.73 5.20 -0.39
CA LEU A 375 19.51 4.09 -0.93
C LEU A 375 19.40 3.97 -2.45
N PHE A 376 18.24 4.30 -3.02
CA PHE A 376 18.00 4.29 -4.47
C PHE A 376 18.90 5.28 -5.20
N ASP A 377 19.03 6.52 -4.69
CA ASP A 377 19.78 7.58 -5.34
C ASP A 377 21.29 7.50 -5.05
N HIS A 378 21.71 7.04 -3.86
CA HIS A 378 23.10 7.12 -3.41
C HIS A 378 23.87 5.79 -3.46
N TRP A 379 23.18 4.67 -3.68
CA TRP A 379 23.84 3.36 -3.76
C TRP A 379 23.47 2.63 -5.04
N LEU A 380 22.35 1.94 -5.09
CA LEU A 380 21.90 1.16 -6.25
C LEU A 380 20.37 1.25 -6.37
N PRO A 381 19.78 1.26 -7.58
CA PRO A 381 18.34 1.21 -7.77
C PRO A 381 17.67 -0.02 -7.13
N GLN A 382 18.43 -1.12 -6.94
CA GLN A 382 17.98 -2.35 -6.26
C GLN A 382 18.04 -2.26 -4.73
N ALA A 383 18.78 -1.30 -4.18
CA ALA A 383 19.05 -1.21 -2.73
C ALA A 383 17.81 -1.14 -1.83
N PRO A 384 16.70 -0.48 -2.21
CA PRO A 384 15.46 -0.54 -1.43
C PRO A 384 14.92 -1.97 -1.24
N PHE A 385 15.07 -2.81 -2.25
CA PHE A 385 14.64 -4.22 -2.19
C PHE A 385 15.57 -5.04 -1.29
N VAL A 386 16.88 -4.77 -1.35
CA VAL A 386 17.87 -5.38 -0.44
C VAL A 386 17.57 -5.02 1.01
N LEU A 387 17.19 -3.77 1.29
CA LEU A 387 16.73 -3.36 2.62
C LEU A 387 15.57 -4.24 3.12
N CYS A 388 14.58 -4.49 2.24
CA CYS A 388 13.45 -5.36 2.57
C CYS A 388 13.89 -6.82 2.78
N ALA A 389 14.86 -7.31 2.00
CA ALA A 389 15.43 -8.65 2.20
C ALA A 389 16.09 -8.76 3.58
N VAL A 390 16.88 -7.77 3.99
CA VAL A 390 17.53 -7.73 5.32
C VAL A 390 16.51 -7.68 6.44
N LEU A 391 15.51 -6.81 6.35
CA LEU A 391 14.43 -6.73 7.35
C LEU A 391 13.66 -8.06 7.46
N SER A 392 13.35 -8.70 6.33
CA SER A 392 12.68 -10.00 6.31
C SER A 392 13.58 -11.09 6.89
N LEU A 393 14.88 -11.06 6.66
CA LEU A 393 15.86 -11.98 7.29
C LEU A 393 15.88 -11.83 8.82
N CYS A 394 15.84 -10.58 9.32
CA CYS A 394 15.73 -10.35 10.76
C CYS A 394 14.45 -10.97 11.34
N VAL A 395 13.33 -10.88 10.59
CA VAL A 395 12.06 -11.53 10.97
C VAL A 395 12.21 -13.07 10.98
N VAL A 396 12.90 -13.66 10.01
CA VAL A 396 13.18 -15.11 9.98
C VAL A 396 13.94 -15.54 11.23
N ILE A 397 15.05 -14.87 11.54
CA ILE A 397 15.89 -15.19 12.70
C ILE A 397 15.06 -15.07 14.00
N TRP A 398 14.34 -13.96 14.14
CA TRP A 398 13.48 -13.76 15.30
C TRP A 398 12.36 -14.80 15.40
N GLY A 399 11.69 -15.10 14.29
CA GLY A 399 10.65 -16.11 14.22
C GLY A 399 11.14 -17.50 14.60
N LEU A 400 12.34 -17.90 14.16
CA LEU A 400 12.97 -19.16 14.57
C LEU A 400 13.24 -19.20 16.08
N ILE A 401 13.74 -18.10 16.67
CA ILE A 401 13.97 -18.03 18.13
C ILE A 401 12.63 -18.20 18.89
N VAL A 402 11.57 -17.54 18.44
CA VAL A 402 10.23 -17.66 19.04
C VAL A 402 9.69 -19.08 18.87
N TYR A 403 9.82 -19.67 17.70
CA TYR A 403 9.36 -21.02 17.40
C TYR A 403 10.01 -22.07 18.32
N PHE A 404 11.34 -22.05 18.43
CA PHE A 404 12.06 -23.02 19.28
C PHE A 404 11.82 -22.81 20.79
N LYS A 405 11.56 -21.58 21.22
CA LYS A 405 11.15 -21.31 22.62
C LYS A 405 9.76 -21.86 22.94
N SER A 406 8.79 -21.67 22.04
CA SER A 406 7.43 -22.21 22.21
C SER A 406 7.43 -23.74 22.19
N TYR A 407 8.17 -24.34 21.25
CA TYR A 407 8.28 -25.81 21.15
C TYR A 407 8.87 -26.46 22.42
N LYS A 408 9.88 -25.81 23.05
CA LYS A 408 10.44 -26.28 24.33
C LYS A 408 9.50 -26.10 25.52
N ALA A 409 8.56 -25.14 25.44
CA ALA A 409 7.58 -24.94 26.51
C ALA A 409 6.45 -25.98 26.47
N ASP A 410 6.06 -26.44 25.28
CA ASP A 410 5.02 -27.47 25.07
C ASP A 410 5.52 -28.91 25.39
N GLN A 411 6.84 -29.10 25.52
CA GLN A 411 7.44 -30.41 25.90
C GLN A 411 7.73 -30.55 27.42
N LYS A 412 7.50 -29.50 28.18
CA LYS A 412 7.58 -29.50 29.65
C LYS A 412 6.19 -29.46 30.30
#